data_8cfc6a39ea737351065965d081d22fc9
#
_entry.id   8cfc6a39ea737351065965d081d22fc9
#
_cell.length_a   1.000
_cell.length_b   1.000
_cell.length_c   1.000
_cell.angle_alpha   90.00
_cell.angle_beta   90.00
_cell.angle_gamma   90.00
#
_symmetry.space_group_name_H-M   'P 1'
#
loop_
_entity.id
_entity.type
_entity.pdbx_description
1 polymer ?
#
loop_
_entity_poly.entity_id
_entity_poly.type
_entity_poly.pdbx_seq_one_letter_code
_entity_poly.pdbx_strand_id
1 'polypeptide(L)'
;MPYYIAEIYAVKKNYDKAQIVAQNYLSAYPQNEHAAEMYRILGDAYYHFGDYHKAVASFRNYLEKENTPRRDALYMLGLSYFQTGVFSKAAETLGEVTTESDALTQNAYLHMGLAYLHLAEKNKARMAFEQAAASNANLKIKEQAAYNYALCIHETSYSAFGESVTVFEKFLNEFPNSEYAEMVSSYLVEVYMNLSLIHISEPTRH
;
A
#
# COMPACT_ATOMS: atom_id res chain seq x y z
N MET A 1 32.27 17.03 -4.81
CA MET A 1 31.17 17.39 -5.74
C MET A 1 29.99 17.88 -4.90
N PRO A 2 29.34 18.96 -5.26
CA PRO A 2 28.26 19.48 -4.43
C PRO A 2 27.07 18.50 -4.39
N TYR A 3 26.54 18.21 -3.20
CA TYR A 3 25.45 17.26 -2.95
C TYR A 3 24.14 17.68 -3.65
N TYR A 4 23.87 18.98 -3.73
CA TYR A 4 22.66 19.51 -4.34
C TYR A 4 22.45 19.12 -5.83
N ILE A 5 23.51 18.68 -6.52
CA ILE A 5 23.36 18.19 -7.90
C ILE A 5 22.57 16.88 -7.92
N ALA A 6 22.79 15.99 -6.95
CA ALA A 6 22.00 14.75 -6.80
C ALA A 6 20.54 15.08 -6.51
N GLU A 7 20.30 16.02 -5.61
CA GLU A 7 18.94 16.48 -5.26
C GLU A 7 18.21 17.06 -6.47
N ILE A 8 18.86 17.91 -7.25
CA ILE A 8 18.29 18.48 -8.48
C ILE A 8 17.89 17.38 -9.46
N TYR A 9 18.74 16.37 -9.66
CA TYR A 9 18.41 15.26 -10.54
C TYR A 9 17.28 14.40 -9.98
N ALA A 10 17.25 14.16 -8.68
CA ALA A 10 16.17 13.43 -8.00
C ALA A 10 14.81 14.15 -8.15
N VAL A 11 14.76 15.47 -7.90
CA VAL A 11 13.56 16.29 -8.09
C VAL A 11 13.07 16.26 -9.56
N LYS A 12 14.01 16.28 -10.51
CA LYS A 12 13.70 16.16 -11.94
C LYS A 12 13.39 14.72 -12.37
N LYS A 13 13.37 13.76 -11.45
CA LYS A 13 13.18 12.32 -11.71
C LYS A 13 14.19 11.75 -12.74
N ASN A 14 15.37 12.36 -12.82
CA ASN A 14 16.47 11.85 -13.64
C ASN A 14 17.31 10.87 -12.79
N TYR A 15 16.75 9.68 -12.59
CA TYR A 15 17.29 8.70 -11.65
C TYR A 15 18.66 8.16 -12.03
N ASP A 16 18.98 8.05 -13.34
CA ASP A 16 20.32 7.65 -13.82
C ASP A 16 21.40 8.60 -13.29
N LYS A 17 21.20 9.91 -13.52
CA LYS A 17 22.17 10.92 -13.09
C LYS A 17 22.17 11.08 -11.57
N ALA A 18 20.99 11.02 -10.93
CA ALA A 18 20.89 11.09 -9.47
C ALA A 18 21.69 9.96 -8.80
N GLN A 19 21.55 8.73 -9.31
CA GLN A 19 22.29 7.58 -8.83
C GLN A 19 23.82 7.77 -8.94
N ILE A 20 24.30 8.13 -10.13
CA ILE A 20 25.74 8.32 -10.37
C ILE A 20 26.33 9.38 -9.44
N VAL A 21 25.66 10.53 -9.32
CA VAL A 21 26.13 11.64 -8.49
C VAL A 21 26.10 11.26 -7.02
N ALA A 22 25.04 10.61 -6.53
CA ALA A 22 24.93 10.19 -5.15
C ALA A 22 25.98 9.11 -4.78
N GLN A 23 26.23 8.13 -5.67
CA GLN A 23 27.28 7.11 -5.46
C GLN A 23 28.68 7.74 -5.39
N ASN A 24 29.00 8.65 -6.32
CA ASN A 24 30.28 9.36 -6.32
C ASN A 24 30.46 10.21 -5.05
N TYR A 25 29.37 10.87 -4.61
CA TYR A 25 29.41 11.64 -3.36
C TYR A 25 29.69 10.76 -2.16
N LEU A 26 28.95 9.65 -1.99
CA LEU A 26 29.16 8.73 -0.86
C LEU A 26 30.52 8.06 -0.87
N SER A 27 31.09 7.78 -2.05
CA SER A 27 32.45 7.24 -2.17
C SER A 27 33.51 8.23 -1.67
N ALA A 28 33.30 9.52 -1.89
CA ALA A 28 34.24 10.56 -1.49
C ALA A 28 34.00 11.04 -0.03
N TYR A 29 32.74 11.04 0.43
CA TYR A 29 32.31 11.65 1.69
C TYR A 29 31.33 10.77 2.47
N PRO A 30 31.66 9.53 2.88
CA PRO A 30 30.71 8.56 3.44
C PRO A 30 30.13 8.96 4.81
N GLN A 31 30.80 9.84 5.53
CA GLN A 31 30.41 10.31 6.87
C GLN A 31 29.99 11.79 6.91
N ASN A 32 29.78 12.39 5.74
CA ASN A 32 29.33 13.77 5.68
C ASN A 32 27.86 13.90 6.12
N GLU A 33 27.48 15.08 6.61
CA GLU A 33 26.11 15.39 7.04
C GLU A 33 25.04 15.15 5.95
N HIS A 34 25.41 15.27 4.67
CA HIS A 34 24.49 14.99 3.54
C HIS A 34 24.47 13.51 3.10
N ALA A 35 25.23 12.64 3.76
CA ALA A 35 25.27 11.22 3.37
C ALA A 35 23.89 10.55 3.51
N ALA A 36 23.12 10.92 4.53
CA ALA A 36 21.75 10.41 4.71
C ALA A 36 20.91 10.68 3.45
N GLU A 37 20.87 11.92 2.99
CA GLU A 37 20.08 12.31 1.82
C GLU A 37 20.56 11.62 0.53
N MET A 38 21.88 11.40 0.39
CA MET A 38 22.40 10.63 -0.75
C MET A 38 21.94 9.17 -0.74
N TYR A 39 21.87 8.55 0.43
CA TYR A 39 21.31 7.21 0.55
C TYR A 39 19.80 7.17 0.23
N ARG A 40 19.04 8.19 0.63
CA ARG A 40 17.63 8.31 0.25
C ARG A 40 17.47 8.41 -1.28
N ILE A 41 18.25 9.28 -1.93
CA ILE A 41 18.25 9.44 -3.40
C ILE A 41 18.63 8.13 -4.10
N LEU A 42 19.59 7.39 -3.58
CA LEU A 42 19.93 6.07 -4.10
C LEU A 42 18.79 5.07 -3.95
N GLY A 43 18.11 5.09 -2.81
CA GLY A 43 16.93 4.27 -2.57
C GLY A 43 15.84 4.50 -3.61
N ASP A 44 15.50 5.77 -3.86
CA ASP A 44 14.52 6.17 -4.88
C ASP A 44 14.95 5.72 -6.29
N ALA A 45 16.22 5.90 -6.65
CA ALA A 45 16.74 5.51 -7.94
C ALA A 45 16.71 3.99 -8.14
N TYR A 46 17.19 3.22 -7.17
CA TYR A 46 17.15 1.75 -7.22
C TYR A 46 15.73 1.21 -7.29
N TYR A 47 14.79 1.80 -6.52
CA TYR A 47 13.39 1.42 -6.62
C TYR A 47 12.84 1.64 -8.03
N HIS A 48 13.14 2.78 -8.63
CA HIS A 48 12.72 3.11 -10.00
C HIS A 48 13.25 2.13 -11.04
N PHE A 49 14.48 1.64 -10.86
CA PHE A 49 15.09 0.63 -11.76
C PHE A 49 14.66 -0.82 -11.44
N GLY A 50 13.83 -1.04 -10.44
CA GLY A 50 13.39 -2.37 -10.03
C GLY A 50 14.43 -3.14 -9.20
N ASP A 51 15.54 -2.51 -8.79
CA ASP A 51 16.53 -3.13 -7.90
C ASP A 51 16.12 -2.94 -6.43
N TYR A 52 15.01 -3.59 -6.06
CA TYR A 52 14.37 -3.40 -4.76
C TYR A 52 15.25 -3.81 -3.57
N HIS A 53 16.14 -4.79 -3.75
CA HIS A 53 17.09 -5.18 -2.70
C HIS A 53 18.09 -4.06 -2.40
N LYS A 54 18.62 -3.38 -3.42
CA LYS A 54 19.49 -2.22 -3.22
C LYS A 54 18.72 -1.01 -2.70
N ALA A 55 17.46 -0.85 -3.12
CA ALA A 55 16.58 0.18 -2.58
C ALA A 55 16.42 0.00 -1.06
N VAL A 56 16.08 -1.21 -0.58
CA VAL A 56 15.99 -1.52 0.86
C VAL A 56 17.29 -1.20 1.57
N ALA A 57 18.44 -1.64 1.03
CA ALA A 57 19.74 -1.38 1.66
C ALA A 57 20.02 0.13 1.78
N SER A 58 19.72 0.89 0.72
CA SER A 58 19.95 2.34 0.68
C SER A 58 19.03 3.08 1.66
N PHE A 59 17.73 2.77 1.70
CA PHE A 59 16.82 3.39 2.66
C PHE A 59 17.17 3.02 4.11
N ARG A 60 17.64 1.82 4.39
CA ARG A 60 18.13 1.46 5.73
C ARG A 60 19.34 2.28 6.13
N ASN A 61 20.32 2.47 5.24
CA ASN A 61 21.46 3.34 5.50
C ASN A 61 21.04 4.81 5.72
N TYR A 62 19.97 5.26 5.04
CA TYR A 62 19.35 6.56 5.31
C TYR A 62 18.82 6.62 6.74
N LEU A 63 18.02 5.63 7.18
CA LEU A 63 17.43 5.59 8.52
C LEU A 63 18.49 5.49 9.64
N GLU A 64 19.62 4.85 9.39
CA GLU A 64 20.73 4.78 10.37
C GLU A 64 21.40 6.14 10.61
N LYS A 65 21.25 7.09 9.67
CA LYS A 65 21.89 8.40 9.71
C LYS A 65 20.92 9.56 9.95
N GLU A 66 19.62 9.30 9.84
CA GLU A 66 18.57 10.32 9.97
C GLU A 66 17.70 10.04 11.19
N ASN A 67 17.68 10.97 12.15
CA ASN A 67 16.90 10.83 13.40
C ASN A 67 15.40 11.08 13.19
N THR A 68 15.04 11.88 12.18
CA THR A 68 13.65 12.25 11.85
C THR A 68 13.38 11.91 10.39
N PRO A 69 13.22 10.62 10.06
CA PRO A 69 13.07 10.20 8.68
C PRO A 69 11.81 10.79 8.04
N ARG A 70 11.93 11.14 6.78
CA ARG A 70 10.83 11.66 5.97
C ARG A 70 9.80 10.55 5.72
N ARG A 71 8.51 10.89 5.80
CA ARG A 71 7.41 9.96 5.56
C ARG A 71 7.43 9.34 4.15
N ASP A 72 7.82 10.13 3.13
CA ASP A 72 7.97 9.63 1.76
C ASP A 72 9.09 8.58 1.64
N ALA A 73 10.21 8.75 2.34
CA ALA A 73 11.28 7.76 2.38
C ALA A 73 10.87 6.46 3.10
N LEU A 74 10.13 6.57 4.21
CA LEU A 74 9.54 5.41 4.90
C LEU A 74 8.55 4.68 3.99
N TYR A 75 7.71 5.42 3.26
CA TYR A 75 6.79 4.84 2.29
C TYR A 75 7.52 4.05 1.21
N MET A 76 8.56 4.64 0.61
CA MET A 76 9.37 3.97 -0.42
C MET A 76 10.11 2.75 0.11
N LEU A 77 10.59 2.79 1.35
CA LEU A 77 11.16 1.60 2.03
C LEU A 77 10.10 0.52 2.21
N GLY A 78 8.92 0.87 2.69
CA GLY A 78 7.80 -0.06 2.85
C GLY A 78 7.42 -0.73 1.53
N LEU A 79 7.33 0.04 0.43
CA LEU A 79 7.11 -0.51 -0.90
C LEU A 79 8.27 -1.41 -1.36
N SER A 80 9.52 -1.04 -1.04
CA SER A 80 10.68 -1.86 -1.38
C SER A 80 10.67 -3.21 -0.66
N TYR A 81 10.27 -3.23 0.63
CA TYR A 81 10.03 -4.47 1.36
C TYR A 81 8.88 -5.29 0.76
N PHE A 82 7.81 -4.64 0.32
CA PHE A 82 6.69 -5.31 -0.34
C PHE A 82 7.16 -6.02 -1.63
N GLN A 83 7.91 -5.31 -2.48
CA GLN A 83 8.43 -5.86 -3.74
C GLN A 83 9.46 -6.98 -3.54
N THR A 84 10.17 -7.00 -2.41
CA THR A 84 11.11 -8.08 -2.05
C THR A 84 10.43 -9.24 -1.30
N GLY A 85 9.11 -9.19 -1.12
CA GLY A 85 8.34 -10.24 -0.44
C GLY A 85 8.47 -10.24 1.09
N VAL A 86 9.06 -9.20 1.68
CA VAL A 86 9.22 -9.08 3.15
C VAL A 86 8.00 -8.36 3.73
N PHE A 87 6.81 -8.97 3.58
CA PHE A 87 5.51 -8.35 3.84
C PHE A 87 5.31 -7.88 5.27
N SER A 88 5.87 -8.58 6.27
CA SER A 88 5.78 -8.15 7.67
C SER A 88 6.46 -6.80 7.89
N LYS A 89 7.69 -6.64 7.37
CA LYS A 89 8.39 -5.35 7.44
C LYS A 89 7.75 -4.28 6.58
N ALA A 90 7.17 -4.65 5.44
CA ALA A 90 6.41 -3.72 4.62
C ALA A 90 5.25 -3.12 5.41
N ALA A 91 4.42 -3.96 6.05
CA ALA A 91 3.28 -3.49 6.83
C ALA A 91 3.71 -2.64 8.04
N GLU A 92 4.77 -3.04 8.76
CA GLU A 92 5.33 -2.29 9.89
C GLU A 92 5.80 -0.90 9.45
N THR A 93 6.67 -0.83 8.42
CA THR A 93 7.24 0.44 7.93
C THR A 93 6.16 1.35 7.35
N LEU A 94 5.19 0.80 6.61
CA LEU A 94 4.06 1.57 6.09
C LEU A 94 3.17 2.11 7.21
N GLY A 95 3.07 1.40 8.33
CA GLY A 95 2.35 1.88 9.52
C GLY A 95 2.93 3.17 10.08
N GLU A 96 4.24 3.36 10.04
CA GLU A 96 4.92 4.57 10.48
C GLU A 96 4.59 5.80 9.60
N VAL A 97 4.12 5.57 8.37
CA VAL A 97 3.72 6.65 7.44
C VAL A 97 2.36 7.24 7.78
N THR A 98 1.49 6.50 8.49
CA THR A 98 0.07 6.83 8.68
C THR A 98 -0.18 7.87 9.78
N THR A 99 0.69 8.86 9.92
CA THR A 99 0.64 9.90 10.97
C THR A 99 -0.19 11.13 10.61
N GLU A 100 -0.57 11.29 9.35
CA GLU A 100 -1.33 12.42 8.82
C GLU A 100 -2.53 11.94 8.01
N SER A 101 -3.47 12.83 7.70
CA SER A 101 -4.63 12.50 6.88
C SER A 101 -4.46 13.06 5.46
N ASP A 102 -3.68 12.36 4.64
CA ASP A 102 -3.31 12.77 3.29
C ASP A 102 -3.28 11.60 2.29
N ALA A 103 -2.95 11.89 1.04
CA ALA A 103 -2.86 10.88 -0.02
C ALA A 103 -1.74 9.86 0.24
N LEU A 104 -0.67 10.23 0.93
CA LEU A 104 0.43 9.32 1.25
C LEU A 104 -0.03 8.28 2.28
N THR A 105 -0.73 8.71 3.33
CA THR A 105 -1.37 7.82 4.32
C THR A 105 -2.37 6.88 3.67
N GLN A 106 -3.21 7.39 2.76
CA GLN A 106 -4.17 6.56 2.05
C GLN A 106 -3.48 5.45 1.24
N ASN A 107 -2.42 5.79 0.53
CA ASN A 107 -1.61 4.82 -0.22
C ASN A 107 -0.90 3.83 0.72
N ALA A 108 -0.39 4.29 1.87
CA ALA A 108 0.23 3.42 2.86
C ALA A 108 -0.76 2.37 3.38
N TYR A 109 -1.96 2.77 3.75
CA TYR A 109 -3.00 1.83 4.17
C TYR A 109 -3.39 0.82 3.09
N LEU A 110 -3.49 1.24 1.82
CA LEU A 110 -3.74 0.30 0.72
C LEU A 110 -2.65 -0.78 0.66
N HIS A 111 -1.38 -0.39 0.65
CA HIS A 111 -0.27 -1.34 0.55
C HIS A 111 -0.07 -2.16 1.82
N MET A 112 -0.42 -1.62 3.01
CA MET A 112 -0.50 -2.41 4.25
C MET A 112 -1.54 -3.52 4.12
N GLY A 113 -2.72 -3.21 3.60
CA GLY A 113 -3.78 -4.19 3.36
C GLY A 113 -3.30 -5.31 2.44
N LEU A 114 -2.65 -4.95 1.32
CA LEU A 114 -2.07 -5.93 0.40
C LEU A 114 -0.97 -6.78 1.07
N ALA A 115 -0.10 -6.18 1.89
CA ALA A 115 0.91 -6.91 2.63
C ALA A 115 0.29 -7.91 3.63
N TYR A 116 -0.77 -7.51 4.34
CA TYR A 116 -1.48 -8.40 5.24
C TYR A 116 -2.22 -9.54 4.52
N LEU A 117 -2.71 -9.33 3.29
CA LEU A 117 -3.26 -10.43 2.48
C LEU A 117 -2.18 -11.48 2.15
N HIS A 118 -0.97 -11.05 1.78
CA HIS A 118 0.15 -11.96 1.56
C HIS A 118 0.56 -12.73 2.83
N LEU A 119 0.33 -12.17 4.01
CA LEU A 119 0.56 -12.83 5.30
C LEU A 119 -0.63 -13.70 5.75
N ALA A 120 -1.70 -13.79 4.95
CA ALA A 120 -2.98 -14.43 5.30
C ALA A 120 -3.66 -13.82 6.55
N GLU A 121 -3.31 -12.59 6.93
CA GLU A 121 -3.88 -11.85 8.06
C GLU A 121 -5.11 -11.04 7.64
N LYS A 122 -6.16 -11.73 7.17
CA LYS A 122 -7.35 -11.11 6.55
C LYS A 122 -8.02 -10.03 7.39
N ASN A 123 -8.07 -10.18 8.72
CA ASN A 123 -8.68 -9.16 9.59
C ASN A 123 -7.87 -7.86 9.61
N LYS A 124 -6.53 -7.94 9.61
CA LYS A 124 -5.68 -6.75 9.53
C LYS A 124 -5.76 -6.12 8.15
N ALA A 125 -5.81 -6.94 7.09
CA ALA A 125 -6.01 -6.47 5.73
C ALA A 125 -7.32 -5.68 5.61
N ARG A 126 -8.43 -6.22 6.13
CA ARG A 126 -9.74 -5.55 6.17
C ARG A 126 -9.65 -4.18 6.83
N MET A 127 -9.04 -4.10 8.03
CA MET A 127 -8.90 -2.83 8.76
C MET A 127 -8.08 -1.80 7.97
N ALA A 128 -7.00 -2.22 7.32
CA ALA A 128 -6.18 -1.33 6.52
C ALA A 128 -6.93 -0.82 5.27
N PHE A 129 -7.63 -1.70 4.55
CA PHE A 129 -8.45 -1.31 3.40
C PHE A 129 -9.61 -0.40 3.79
N GLU A 130 -10.23 -0.61 4.96
CA GLU A 130 -11.27 0.26 5.48
C GLU A 130 -10.75 1.70 5.67
N GLN A 131 -9.57 1.87 6.25
CA GLN A 131 -8.94 3.18 6.41
C GLN A 131 -8.61 3.83 5.06
N ALA A 132 -8.07 3.08 4.10
CA ALA A 132 -7.80 3.60 2.76
C ALA A 132 -9.09 4.00 2.01
N ALA A 133 -10.16 3.20 2.15
CA ALA A 133 -11.46 3.47 1.52
C ALA A 133 -12.22 4.64 2.17
N ALA A 134 -11.97 4.94 3.43
CA ALA A 134 -12.57 6.08 4.12
C ALA A 134 -12.02 7.44 3.65
N SER A 135 -10.82 7.48 3.09
CA SER A 135 -10.18 8.70 2.61
C SER A 135 -10.61 9.07 1.18
N ASN A 136 -10.83 10.35 0.93
CA ASN A 136 -11.12 10.92 -0.39
C ASN A 136 -9.91 11.61 -1.03
N ALA A 137 -8.72 11.46 -0.48
CA ALA A 137 -7.51 12.13 -0.98
C ALA A 137 -7.13 11.70 -2.41
N ASN A 138 -7.38 10.41 -2.74
CA ASN A 138 -7.23 9.86 -4.07
C ASN A 138 -8.38 8.88 -4.36
N LEU A 139 -9.26 9.24 -5.29
CA LEU A 139 -10.46 8.45 -5.59
C LEU A 139 -10.15 7.07 -6.21
N LYS A 140 -9.08 6.95 -6.98
CA LYS A 140 -8.67 5.66 -7.54
C LYS A 140 -8.16 4.70 -6.46
N ILE A 141 -7.42 5.21 -5.49
CA ILE A 141 -6.97 4.41 -4.34
C ILE A 141 -8.17 4.04 -3.46
N LYS A 142 -9.12 4.97 -3.26
CA LYS A 142 -10.37 4.70 -2.55
C LYS A 142 -11.15 3.56 -3.19
N GLU A 143 -11.34 3.59 -4.51
CA GLU A 143 -12.02 2.55 -5.27
C GLU A 143 -11.36 1.18 -5.08
N GLN A 144 -10.04 1.10 -5.28
CA GLN A 144 -9.27 -0.13 -5.10
C GLN A 144 -9.35 -0.66 -3.66
N ALA A 145 -9.26 0.24 -2.68
CA ALA A 145 -9.36 -0.12 -1.27
C ALA A 145 -10.76 -0.63 -0.90
N ALA A 146 -11.82 0.04 -1.40
CA ALA A 146 -13.21 -0.37 -1.17
C ALA A 146 -13.50 -1.75 -1.77
N TYR A 147 -12.98 -2.05 -2.96
CA TYR A 147 -13.07 -3.36 -3.57
C TYR A 147 -12.41 -4.44 -2.69
N ASN A 148 -11.15 -4.24 -2.29
CA ASN A 148 -10.42 -5.20 -1.46
C ASN A 148 -11.06 -5.35 -0.06
N TYR A 149 -11.60 -4.26 0.51
CA TYR A 149 -12.36 -4.30 1.75
C TYR A 149 -13.59 -5.21 1.62
N ALA A 150 -14.38 -5.03 0.55
CA ALA A 150 -15.56 -5.84 0.30
C ALA A 150 -15.22 -7.33 0.11
N LEU A 151 -14.13 -7.65 -0.59
CA LEU A 151 -13.63 -9.02 -0.70
C LEU A 151 -13.22 -9.61 0.66
N CYS A 152 -12.51 -8.85 1.50
CA CYS A 152 -12.14 -9.32 2.84
C CYS A 152 -13.36 -9.62 3.70
N ILE A 153 -14.43 -8.79 3.64
CA ILE A 153 -15.70 -9.05 4.31
C ILE A 153 -16.30 -10.36 3.78
N HIS A 154 -16.42 -10.50 2.46
CA HIS A 154 -17.00 -11.68 1.84
C HIS A 154 -16.28 -12.98 2.24
N GLU A 155 -14.95 -12.97 2.26
CA GLU A 155 -14.14 -14.14 2.58
C GLU A 155 -14.08 -14.48 4.09
N THR A 156 -14.35 -13.51 4.97
CA THR A 156 -14.27 -13.70 6.43
C THR A 156 -15.62 -13.92 7.12
N SER A 157 -16.72 -13.61 6.42
CA SER A 157 -18.08 -13.68 6.96
C SER A 157 -18.69 -15.06 6.78
N TYR A 158 -18.41 -15.99 7.70
CA TYR A 158 -19.02 -17.33 7.70
C TYR A 158 -20.51 -17.36 8.01
N SER A 159 -21.06 -16.32 8.64
CA SER A 159 -22.46 -16.26 9.09
C SER A 159 -23.21 -15.01 8.66
N ALA A 160 -22.58 -14.10 7.93
CA ALA A 160 -23.13 -12.79 7.63
C ALA A 160 -23.16 -12.51 6.13
N PHE A 161 -23.84 -13.38 5.34
CA PHE A 161 -24.12 -13.07 3.92
C PHE A 161 -24.73 -11.67 3.75
N GLY A 162 -25.51 -11.19 4.74
CA GLY A 162 -26.04 -9.83 4.74
C GLY A 162 -24.99 -8.73 4.78
N GLU A 163 -23.85 -8.96 5.46
CA GLU A 163 -22.75 -8.00 5.49
C GLU A 163 -22.05 -7.91 4.11
N SER A 164 -21.85 -9.06 3.45
CA SER A 164 -21.32 -9.13 2.09
C SER A 164 -22.23 -8.40 1.08
N VAL A 165 -23.56 -8.62 1.16
CA VAL A 165 -24.52 -7.89 0.32
C VAL A 165 -24.36 -6.39 0.50
N THR A 166 -24.37 -5.92 1.75
CA THR A 166 -24.27 -4.49 2.06
C THR A 166 -23.01 -3.84 1.49
N VAL A 167 -21.86 -4.49 1.62
CA VAL A 167 -20.59 -3.90 1.13
C VAL A 167 -20.47 -3.95 -0.39
N PHE A 168 -20.98 -4.99 -1.04
CA PHE A 168 -21.00 -5.09 -2.50
C PHE A 168 -21.98 -4.10 -3.13
N GLU A 169 -23.20 -3.95 -2.58
CA GLU A 169 -24.15 -2.93 -3.04
C GLU A 169 -23.60 -1.52 -2.85
N LYS A 170 -22.98 -1.23 -1.70
CA LYS A 170 -22.32 0.04 -1.44
C LYS A 170 -21.24 0.33 -2.49
N PHE A 171 -20.38 -0.66 -2.79
CA PHE A 171 -19.35 -0.53 -3.81
C PHE A 171 -19.94 -0.19 -5.18
N LEU A 172 -20.95 -0.94 -5.64
CA LEU A 172 -21.57 -0.72 -6.94
C LEU A 172 -22.29 0.63 -7.04
N ASN A 173 -22.88 1.10 -5.95
CA ASN A 173 -23.50 2.43 -5.88
C ASN A 173 -22.48 3.57 -5.92
N GLU A 174 -21.34 3.40 -5.25
CA GLU A 174 -20.29 4.43 -5.19
C GLU A 174 -19.42 4.43 -6.47
N PHE A 175 -19.17 3.26 -7.05
CA PHE A 175 -18.29 3.07 -8.21
C PHE A 175 -18.97 2.30 -9.36
N PRO A 176 -20.08 2.82 -9.94
CA PRO A 176 -20.86 2.07 -10.93
C PRO A 176 -20.10 1.79 -12.25
N ASN A 177 -19.07 2.58 -12.56
CA ASN A 177 -18.24 2.44 -13.77
C ASN A 177 -16.84 1.86 -13.45
N SER A 178 -16.67 1.23 -12.29
CA SER A 178 -15.43 0.59 -11.89
C SER A 178 -15.05 -0.57 -12.79
N GLU A 179 -13.78 -0.77 -13.02
CA GLU A 179 -13.27 -2.01 -13.63
C GLU A 179 -13.60 -3.27 -12.82
N TYR A 180 -13.89 -3.12 -11.52
CA TYR A 180 -14.28 -4.21 -10.61
C TYR A 180 -15.80 -4.45 -10.58
N ALA A 181 -16.62 -3.59 -11.19
CA ALA A 181 -18.09 -3.62 -11.04
C ALA A 181 -18.72 -4.93 -11.53
N GLU A 182 -18.26 -5.49 -12.64
CA GLU A 182 -18.74 -6.75 -13.17
C GLU A 182 -18.45 -7.91 -12.22
N MET A 183 -17.22 -7.97 -11.69
CA MET A 183 -16.79 -8.99 -10.73
C MET A 183 -17.58 -8.89 -9.42
N VAL A 184 -17.74 -7.69 -8.88
CA VAL A 184 -18.53 -7.45 -7.66
C VAL A 184 -19.99 -7.83 -7.88
N SER A 185 -20.57 -7.52 -9.04
CA SER A 185 -21.93 -7.93 -9.38
C SER A 185 -22.08 -9.46 -9.41
N SER A 186 -21.07 -10.18 -9.90
CA SER A 186 -21.05 -11.64 -9.92
C SER A 186 -21.03 -12.24 -8.50
N TYR A 187 -20.20 -11.70 -7.62
CA TYR A 187 -20.17 -12.09 -6.21
C TYR A 187 -21.50 -11.79 -5.50
N LEU A 188 -22.11 -10.64 -5.78
CA LEU A 188 -23.40 -10.27 -5.22
C LEU A 188 -24.51 -11.26 -5.62
N VAL A 189 -24.56 -11.66 -6.89
CA VAL A 189 -25.49 -12.68 -7.37
C VAL A 189 -25.26 -14.02 -6.66
N GLU A 190 -24.03 -14.45 -6.50
CA GLU A 190 -23.69 -15.68 -5.76
C GLU A 190 -24.19 -15.64 -4.32
N VAL A 191 -23.97 -14.51 -3.62
CA VAL A 191 -24.42 -14.32 -2.24
C VAL A 191 -25.95 -14.38 -2.15
N TYR A 192 -26.68 -13.75 -3.07
CA TYR A 192 -28.15 -13.82 -3.10
C TYR A 192 -28.66 -15.23 -3.38
N MET A 193 -28.03 -15.98 -4.29
CA MET A 193 -28.37 -17.38 -4.53
C MET A 193 -28.21 -18.24 -3.27
N ASN A 194 -27.08 -18.07 -2.56
CA ASN A 194 -26.80 -18.80 -1.32
C ASN A 194 -27.81 -18.45 -0.21
N LEU A 195 -28.19 -17.17 -0.08
CA LEU A 195 -29.23 -16.73 0.86
C LEU A 195 -30.59 -17.36 0.55
N SER A 196 -30.98 -17.41 -0.73
CA SER A 196 -32.26 -18.01 -1.14
C SER A 196 -32.31 -19.50 -0.84
N LEU A 197 -31.21 -20.23 -1.02
CA LEU A 197 -31.11 -21.66 -0.71
C LEU A 197 -31.23 -21.94 0.81
N ILE A 198 -30.67 -21.07 1.65
CA ILE A 198 -30.80 -21.19 3.11
C ILE A 198 -32.24 -21.02 3.55
N HIS A 199 -32.96 -20.03 3.02
CA HIS A 199 -34.38 -19.83 3.34
C HIS A 199 -35.29 -20.97 2.88
N ILE A 200 -34.97 -21.66 1.80
CA ILE A 200 -35.72 -22.83 1.32
C ILE A 200 -35.45 -24.06 2.21
N SER A 201 -34.23 -24.16 2.77
CA SER A 201 -33.83 -25.31 3.61
C SER A 201 -34.24 -25.21 5.08
N GLU A 202 -34.66 -24.05 5.58
CA GLU A 202 -35.24 -23.91 6.91
C GLU A 202 -36.70 -24.41 6.88
N PRO A 203 -37.01 -25.56 7.48
CA PRO A 203 -38.40 -26.00 7.57
C PRO A 203 -39.16 -25.00 8.44
N THR A 204 -40.25 -24.44 7.87
CA THR A 204 -41.22 -23.65 8.62
C THR A 204 -41.67 -24.46 9.84
N ARG A 205 -41.10 -24.17 11.03
CA ARG A 205 -41.63 -24.64 12.29
C ARG A 205 -42.93 -23.87 12.54
N HIS A 206 -44.05 -24.53 12.21
CA HIS A 206 -45.36 -24.19 12.73
C HIS A 206 -45.53 -24.73 14.10
#